data_1ebc674036cf29197784dca539a9b58c
#
_entry.id   1ebc674036cf29197784dca539a9b58c
#
_cell.length_a   1.000
_cell.length_b   1.000
_cell.length_c   1.000
_cell.angle_alpha   90.00
_cell.angle_beta   90.00
_cell.angle_gamma   90.00
#
_symmetry.space_group_name_H-M   'P 1'
#
loop_
_entity.id
_entity.type
_entity.pdbx_description
1 polymer ?
#
loop_
_entity_poly.entity_id
_entity_poly.type
_entity_poly.pdbx_seq_one_letter_code
_entity_poly.pdbx_strand_id
1 'polypeptide(L)'
;MIPRYARPEMVAIWSAETRFRIWFEIEAHAADAMAALGTIPREAAERIWTASDAEFDVARIDEIEAVTKHDVIAFLTHVAEIVGPEARYLHQGLTSSDVLDTCLAVQLSRAADILLDDLDRLMAALKRRAFEHKDTVCIGRSHGIHAEPTTFGLKLAQAYAEAERNRARLAAARADIATCAISGAVGTFANVDPRVEAHVAEKMGLTPEPVSTQVIPRDRHAMFFATLGVIASSVERLATEIRHLQRTEVLEVEEYFSPGQKGSSAMPHKRNPVLTENLTGLARVVRGMVTPALENVALWHERDISHSSVERMIGPDATVTLDFALNRLVGVVDRLVVYPETMARNMDRLRGLVHSQRVLLALTRKGVSREDAYAIVQRNAMKVWERGADFRAELQADPDVAAALSAEDLAAEFDLGYHLKHVDTIFARVFGQ
;
A
#
# COMPACT_ATOMS: atom_id res chain seq x y z
N MET A 1 -2.66 14.57 -10.60
CA MET A 1 -3.72 14.54 -9.54
C MET A 1 -5.06 14.95 -10.11
N ILE A 2 -6.14 14.18 -9.87
CA ILE A 2 -7.51 14.61 -10.21
C ILE A 2 -8.36 14.63 -8.92
N PRO A 3 -9.25 15.66 -8.75
CA PRO A 3 -10.02 15.80 -7.50
C PRO A 3 -10.86 14.59 -7.13
N ARG A 4 -11.32 13.83 -8.14
CA ARG A 4 -12.13 12.62 -7.94
C ARG A 4 -11.44 11.53 -7.13
N TYR A 5 -10.12 11.45 -7.15
CA TYR A 5 -9.29 10.42 -6.50
C TYR A 5 -8.26 11.05 -5.56
N ALA A 6 -8.67 12.13 -4.89
CA ALA A 6 -7.81 12.88 -3.99
C ALA A 6 -8.53 13.13 -2.66
N ARG A 7 -7.81 12.96 -1.55
CA ARG A 7 -8.28 13.33 -0.22
C ARG A 7 -7.60 14.64 0.20
N PRO A 8 -8.33 15.56 0.85
CA PRO A 8 -7.82 16.89 1.17
C PRO A 8 -6.51 16.88 1.98
N GLU A 9 -6.39 15.96 2.93
CA GLU A 9 -5.26 15.86 3.84
C GLU A 9 -3.95 15.54 3.08
N MET A 10 -4.02 14.62 2.12
CA MET A 10 -2.87 14.28 1.29
C MET A 10 -2.56 15.37 0.26
N VAL A 11 -3.59 15.96 -0.32
CA VAL A 11 -3.43 17.08 -1.29
C VAL A 11 -2.75 18.27 -0.64
N ALA A 12 -3.09 18.58 0.61
CA ALA A 12 -2.52 19.71 1.33
C ALA A 12 -0.98 19.62 1.48
N ILE A 13 -0.41 18.42 1.57
CA ILE A 13 1.04 18.22 1.63
C ILE A 13 1.72 18.76 0.35
N TRP A 14 1.06 18.63 -0.79
CA TRP A 14 1.61 18.94 -2.11
C TRP A 14 1.20 20.33 -2.65
N SER A 15 0.47 21.11 -1.84
CA SER A 15 0.10 22.47 -2.26
C SER A 15 1.32 23.38 -2.37
N ALA A 16 1.23 24.40 -3.19
CA ALA A 16 2.29 25.39 -3.35
C ALA A 16 2.56 26.13 -2.03
N GLU A 17 1.50 26.46 -1.30
CA GLU A 17 1.57 27.13 0.01
C GLU A 17 2.34 26.30 1.04
N THR A 18 2.03 25.00 1.13
CA THR A 18 2.74 24.06 2.02
C THR A 18 4.22 23.95 1.62
N ARG A 19 4.50 23.84 0.31
CA ARG A 19 5.88 23.77 -0.19
C ARG A 19 6.66 25.02 0.15
N PHE A 20 6.14 26.20 -0.07
CA PHE A 20 6.82 27.46 0.25
C PHE A 20 6.96 27.66 1.76
N ARG A 21 6.02 27.18 2.56
CA ARG A 21 6.15 27.16 4.02
C ARG A 21 7.35 26.31 4.47
N ILE A 22 7.50 25.11 3.91
CA ILE A 22 8.62 24.23 4.22
C ILE A 22 9.95 24.86 3.75
N TRP A 23 9.98 25.47 2.55
CA TRP A 23 11.19 26.17 2.09
C TRP A 23 11.60 27.29 3.04
N PHE A 24 10.64 28.08 3.50
CA PHE A 24 10.89 29.13 4.49
C PHE A 24 11.44 28.56 5.80
N GLU A 25 10.85 27.49 6.31
CA GLU A 25 11.31 26.85 7.56
C GLU A 25 12.76 26.35 7.43
N ILE A 26 13.12 25.75 6.30
CA ILE A 26 14.50 25.30 6.02
C ILE A 26 15.48 26.49 6.04
N GLU A 27 15.16 27.54 5.32
CA GLU A 27 15.99 28.75 5.25
C GLU A 27 16.12 29.47 6.59
N ALA A 28 15.01 29.59 7.32
CA ALA A 28 14.99 30.25 8.63
C ALA A 28 15.79 29.46 9.68
N HIS A 29 15.66 28.12 9.71
CA HIS A 29 16.48 27.27 10.59
C HIS A 29 17.95 27.28 10.19
N ALA A 30 18.27 27.36 8.90
CA ALA A 30 19.66 27.54 8.46
C ALA A 30 20.22 28.88 8.96
N ALA A 31 19.44 29.96 8.89
CA ALA A 31 19.81 31.28 9.43
C ALA A 31 20.01 31.23 10.96
N ASP A 32 19.16 30.54 11.71
CA ASP A 32 19.33 30.34 13.16
C ASP A 32 20.66 29.68 13.50
N ALA A 33 20.99 28.59 12.80
CA ALA A 33 22.26 27.90 13.00
C ALA A 33 23.46 28.78 12.66
N MET A 34 23.38 29.52 11.55
CA MET A 34 24.44 30.46 11.15
C MET A 34 24.60 31.59 12.17
N ALA A 35 23.52 32.12 12.73
CA ALA A 35 23.56 33.11 13.79
C ALA A 35 24.20 32.56 15.09
N ALA A 36 23.85 31.33 15.46
CA ALA A 36 24.44 30.66 16.61
C ALA A 36 25.95 30.41 16.44
N LEU A 37 26.41 30.22 15.21
CA LEU A 37 27.82 30.08 14.85
C LEU A 37 28.54 31.43 14.68
N GLY A 38 27.81 32.55 14.73
CA GLY A 38 28.37 33.88 14.54
C GLY A 38 28.70 34.24 13.09
N THR A 39 28.21 33.45 12.10
CA THR A 39 28.42 33.70 10.68
C THR A 39 27.54 34.83 10.15
N ILE A 40 26.35 35.00 10.75
CA ILE A 40 25.44 36.12 10.50
C ILE A 40 25.03 36.80 11.82
N PRO A 41 24.57 38.05 11.79
CA PRO A 41 24.06 38.71 12.98
C PRO A 41 22.80 38.01 13.55
N ARG A 42 22.69 37.92 14.87
CA ARG A 42 21.52 37.28 15.50
C ARG A 42 20.22 38.03 15.17
N GLU A 43 20.27 39.36 15.14
CA GLU A 43 19.13 40.20 14.78
C GLU A 43 18.63 39.94 13.37
N ALA A 44 19.51 39.48 12.47
CA ALA A 44 19.10 39.10 11.12
C ALA A 44 18.26 37.81 11.12
N ALA A 45 18.66 36.79 11.88
CA ALA A 45 17.88 35.56 12.01
C ALA A 45 16.51 35.87 12.69
N GLU A 46 16.50 36.68 13.76
CA GLU A 46 15.26 37.11 14.41
C GLU A 46 14.34 37.87 13.41
N ARG A 47 14.91 38.72 12.56
CA ARG A 47 14.14 39.44 11.53
C ARG A 47 13.59 38.50 10.45
N ILE A 48 14.33 37.50 10.03
CA ILE A 48 13.86 36.48 9.07
C ILE A 48 12.61 35.78 9.63
N TRP A 49 12.64 35.38 10.90
CA TRP A 49 11.50 34.74 11.56
C TRP A 49 10.22 35.57 11.63
N THR A 50 10.29 36.90 11.47
CA THR A 50 9.07 37.72 11.42
C THR A 50 8.17 37.41 10.21
N ALA A 51 8.68 36.71 9.22
CA ALA A 51 7.90 36.20 8.08
C ALA A 51 7.25 34.81 8.36
N SER A 52 7.41 34.25 9.57
CA SER A 52 6.82 32.94 9.91
C SER A 52 5.30 32.88 9.77
N ASP A 53 4.61 33.98 10.07
CA ASP A 53 3.15 34.06 10.00
C ASP A 53 2.65 34.67 8.68
N ALA A 54 3.58 35.05 7.76
CA ALA A 54 3.21 35.61 6.48
C ALA A 54 2.62 34.54 5.56
N GLU A 55 1.61 34.92 4.78
CA GLU A 55 1.17 34.13 3.64
C GLU A 55 2.11 34.41 2.46
N PHE A 56 2.73 33.36 1.90
CA PHE A 56 3.53 33.50 0.69
C PHE A 56 2.61 33.54 -0.52
N ASP A 57 2.62 34.68 -1.20
CA ASP A 57 1.79 34.89 -2.40
C ASP A 57 2.32 34.08 -3.59
N VAL A 58 1.66 32.97 -3.86
CA VAL A 58 2.02 32.04 -4.95
C VAL A 58 2.01 32.75 -6.30
N ALA A 59 1.00 33.62 -6.56
CA ALA A 59 0.91 34.33 -7.82
C ALA A 59 2.07 35.33 -8.01
N ARG A 60 2.47 36.00 -6.90
CA ARG A 60 3.63 36.91 -6.92
C ARG A 60 4.93 36.15 -7.16
N ILE A 61 5.10 34.98 -6.56
CA ILE A 61 6.28 34.12 -6.78
C ILE A 61 6.33 33.67 -8.24
N ASP A 62 5.20 33.25 -8.81
CA ASP A 62 5.10 32.84 -10.23
C ASP A 62 5.44 34.01 -11.18
N GLU A 63 5.00 35.24 -10.89
CA GLU A 63 5.38 36.44 -11.65
C GLU A 63 6.90 36.67 -11.64
N ILE A 64 7.54 36.52 -10.48
CA ILE A 64 9.00 36.68 -10.36
C ILE A 64 9.71 35.54 -11.11
N GLU A 65 9.22 34.30 -10.97
CA GLU A 65 9.79 33.14 -11.67
C GLU A 65 9.67 33.27 -13.20
N ALA A 66 8.59 33.87 -13.70
CA ALA A 66 8.42 34.12 -15.13
C ALA A 66 9.57 34.97 -15.74
N VAL A 67 10.23 35.79 -14.90
CA VAL A 67 11.39 36.60 -15.28
C VAL A 67 12.70 35.87 -14.94
N THR A 68 12.87 35.40 -13.71
CA THR A 68 14.13 34.82 -13.23
C THR A 68 14.41 33.43 -13.79
N LYS A 69 13.36 32.70 -14.23
CA LYS A 69 13.41 31.30 -14.70
C LYS A 69 14.01 30.34 -13.65
N HIS A 70 13.84 30.68 -12.38
CA HIS A 70 14.38 29.89 -11.27
C HIS A 70 13.46 30.02 -10.03
N ASP A 71 12.88 28.91 -9.63
CA ASP A 71 11.85 28.82 -8.59
C ASP A 71 12.37 29.25 -7.19
N VAL A 72 13.52 28.74 -6.75
CA VAL A 72 14.09 29.10 -5.43
C VAL A 72 14.49 30.56 -5.40
N ILE A 73 15.07 31.11 -6.46
CA ILE A 73 15.39 32.54 -6.55
C ILE A 73 14.12 33.39 -6.49
N ALA A 74 13.06 32.97 -7.17
CA ALA A 74 11.78 33.68 -7.15
C ALA A 74 11.18 33.72 -5.74
N PHE A 75 11.18 32.57 -5.05
CA PHE A 75 10.73 32.46 -3.68
C PHE A 75 11.55 33.37 -2.73
N LEU A 76 12.89 33.28 -2.79
CA LEU A 76 13.77 34.12 -1.94
C LEU A 76 13.59 35.62 -2.21
N THR A 77 13.33 36.00 -3.45
CA THR A 77 13.03 37.39 -3.82
C THR A 77 11.73 37.84 -3.17
N HIS A 78 10.68 37.01 -3.21
CA HIS A 78 9.43 37.31 -2.54
C HIS A 78 9.59 37.39 -1.01
N VAL A 79 10.35 36.50 -0.40
CA VAL A 79 10.65 36.57 1.04
C VAL A 79 11.40 37.86 1.37
N ALA A 80 12.29 38.32 0.50
CA ALA A 80 13.00 39.59 0.68
C ALA A 80 12.05 40.83 0.63
N GLU A 81 10.96 40.77 -0.15
CA GLU A 81 9.92 41.82 -0.11
C GLU A 81 9.25 41.93 1.27
N ILE A 82 9.18 40.83 2.04
CA ILE A 82 8.57 40.77 3.39
C ILE A 82 9.58 41.11 4.48
N VAL A 83 10.75 40.47 4.44
CA VAL A 83 11.79 40.56 5.50
C VAL A 83 12.56 41.88 5.40
N GLY A 84 12.81 42.36 4.19
CA GLY A 84 13.61 43.58 3.95
C GLY A 84 15.12 43.32 3.86
N PRO A 85 15.99 44.24 4.26
CA PRO A 85 17.44 44.19 4.00
C PRO A 85 18.14 42.96 4.61
N GLU A 86 17.64 42.40 5.70
CA GLU A 86 18.19 41.23 6.36
C GLU A 86 18.01 39.93 5.54
N ALA A 87 17.14 39.93 4.53
CA ALA A 87 17.01 38.82 3.59
C ALA A 87 18.30 38.50 2.83
N ARG A 88 19.27 39.42 2.80
CA ARG A 88 20.64 39.14 2.26
C ARG A 88 21.36 38.00 2.95
N TYR A 89 20.91 37.59 4.13
CA TYR A 89 21.46 36.47 4.89
C TYR A 89 20.78 35.13 4.62
N LEU A 90 19.67 35.12 3.86
CA LEU A 90 19.05 33.87 3.39
C LEU A 90 19.94 33.19 2.34
N HIS A 91 19.88 31.88 2.28
CA HIS A 91 20.52 31.02 1.25
C HIS A 91 22.06 31.16 1.21
N GLN A 92 22.71 31.64 2.27
CA GLN A 92 24.17 31.84 2.28
C GLN A 92 24.91 30.49 2.31
N GLY A 93 25.67 30.21 1.27
CA GLY A 93 26.43 28.98 1.11
C GLY A 93 25.60 27.76 0.70
N LEU A 94 24.28 27.87 0.63
CA LEU A 94 23.39 26.83 0.19
C LEU A 94 23.32 26.75 -1.35
N THR A 95 22.76 25.65 -1.84
CA THR A 95 22.31 25.51 -3.22
C THR A 95 20.80 25.23 -3.22
N SER A 96 20.15 25.48 -4.37
CA SER A 96 18.71 25.25 -4.50
C SER A 96 18.29 23.84 -4.10
N SER A 97 19.11 22.82 -4.39
CA SER A 97 18.82 21.44 -4.06
C SER A 97 18.83 21.17 -2.54
N ASP A 98 19.60 21.92 -1.76
CA ASP A 98 19.55 21.83 -0.28
C ASP A 98 18.12 22.10 0.22
N VAL A 99 17.43 23.07 -0.36
CA VAL A 99 16.04 23.42 -0.01
C VAL A 99 15.05 22.45 -0.68
N LEU A 100 15.25 22.15 -1.97
CA LEU A 100 14.31 21.33 -2.74
C LEU A 100 14.27 19.89 -2.25
N ASP A 101 15.41 19.25 -2.05
CA ASP A 101 15.51 17.87 -1.60
C ASP A 101 15.05 17.69 -0.15
N THR A 102 15.47 18.59 0.72
CA THR A 102 15.02 18.60 2.12
C THR A 102 13.51 18.81 2.22
N CYS A 103 12.94 19.70 1.40
CA CYS A 103 11.48 19.88 1.30
C CYS A 103 10.79 18.60 0.80
N LEU A 104 11.29 17.97 -0.26
CA LEU A 104 10.72 16.73 -0.78
C LEU A 104 10.76 15.62 0.27
N ALA A 105 11.84 15.50 1.03
CA ALA A 105 11.95 14.56 2.14
C ALA A 105 10.88 14.79 3.22
N VAL A 106 10.62 16.05 3.58
CA VAL A 106 9.53 16.41 4.52
C VAL A 106 8.17 16.02 3.94
N GLN A 107 7.91 16.35 2.67
CA GLN A 107 6.63 16.04 2.03
C GLN A 107 6.40 14.53 1.93
N LEU A 108 7.39 13.76 1.48
CA LEU A 108 7.30 12.29 1.38
C LEU A 108 7.16 11.64 2.76
N SER A 109 7.84 12.15 3.78
CA SER A 109 7.69 11.67 5.16
C SER A 109 6.28 11.90 5.69
N ARG A 110 5.72 13.11 5.51
CA ARG A 110 4.34 13.43 5.90
C ARG A 110 3.31 12.60 5.12
N ALA A 111 3.55 12.37 3.83
CA ALA A 111 2.70 11.50 3.01
C ALA A 111 2.75 10.04 3.49
N ALA A 112 3.93 9.54 3.85
CA ALA A 112 4.08 8.21 4.42
C ALA A 112 3.37 8.05 5.76
N ASP A 113 3.35 9.08 6.61
CA ASP A 113 2.63 9.05 7.89
C ASP A 113 1.11 8.87 7.67
N ILE A 114 0.51 9.55 6.68
CA ILE A 114 -0.90 9.34 6.28
C ILE A 114 -1.11 7.91 5.75
N LEU A 115 -0.24 7.43 4.89
CA LEU A 115 -0.35 6.08 4.33
C LEU A 115 -0.17 4.97 5.39
N LEU A 116 0.64 5.21 6.43
CA LEU A 116 0.77 4.31 7.58
C LEU A 116 -0.54 4.25 8.38
N ASP A 117 -1.19 5.38 8.62
CA ASP A 117 -2.52 5.43 9.26
C ASP A 117 -3.57 4.69 8.41
N ASP A 118 -3.57 4.87 7.10
CA ASP A 118 -4.45 4.15 6.20
C ASP A 118 -4.24 2.62 6.26
N LEU A 119 -2.98 2.17 6.33
CA LEU A 119 -2.66 0.74 6.51
C LEU A 119 -3.10 0.22 7.88
N ASP A 120 -2.95 1.01 8.94
CA ASP A 120 -3.42 0.64 10.28
C ASP A 120 -4.94 0.49 10.30
N ARG A 121 -5.68 1.39 9.65
CA ARG A 121 -7.13 1.29 9.50
C ARG A 121 -7.54 0.07 8.66
N LEU A 122 -6.82 -0.22 7.58
CA LEU A 122 -7.06 -1.42 6.76
C LEU A 122 -6.83 -2.69 7.57
N MET A 123 -5.74 -2.75 8.32
CA MET A 123 -5.43 -3.89 9.21
C MET A 123 -6.51 -4.09 10.27
N ALA A 124 -6.98 -3.01 10.89
CA ALA A 124 -8.06 -3.07 11.87
C ALA A 124 -9.36 -3.63 11.26
N ALA A 125 -9.73 -3.18 10.05
CA ALA A 125 -10.89 -3.68 9.32
C ALA A 125 -10.74 -5.16 8.96
N LEU A 126 -9.59 -5.55 8.42
CA LEU A 126 -9.29 -6.94 8.05
C LEU A 126 -9.32 -7.87 9.27
N LYS A 127 -8.70 -7.46 10.39
CA LYS A 127 -8.71 -8.24 11.65
C LYS A 127 -10.13 -8.45 12.14
N ARG A 128 -10.93 -7.40 12.25
CA ARG A 128 -12.33 -7.48 12.70
C ARG A 128 -13.12 -8.44 11.82
N ARG A 129 -13.05 -8.29 10.51
CA ARG A 129 -13.78 -9.14 9.57
C ARG A 129 -13.24 -10.57 9.54
N ALA A 130 -11.95 -10.79 9.71
CA ALA A 130 -11.37 -12.13 9.81
C ALA A 130 -11.94 -12.90 11.00
N PHE A 131 -12.04 -12.27 12.17
CA PHE A 131 -12.63 -12.90 13.35
C PHE A 131 -14.14 -13.13 13.20
N GLU A 132 -14.88 -12.20 12.60
CA GLU A 132 -16.32 -12.34 12.31
C GLU A 132 -16.60 -13.57 11.43
N HIS A 133 -15.71 -13.87 10.49
CA HIS A 133 -15.86 -14.97 9.52
C HIS A 133 -14.87 -16.12 9.76
N LYS A 134 -14.31 -16.22 10.97
CA LYS A 134 -13.33 -17.25 11.32
C LYS A 134 -13.82 -18.65 10.98
N ASP A 135 -15.08 -18.92 11.29
CA ASP A 135 -15.74 -20.22 11.13
C ASP A 135 -16.68 -20.26 9.91
N THR A 136 -16.72 -19.22 9.08
CA THR A 136 -17.49 -19.20 7.85
C THR A 136 -16.80 -20.05 6.78
N VAL A 137 -17.26 -21.30 6.64
CA VAL A 137 -16.64 -22.27 5.74
C VAL A 137 -16.92 -21.92 4.28
N CYS A 138 -15.90 -21.98 3.45
CA CYS A 138 -16.01 -21.80 2.00
C CYS A 138 -15.06 -22.75 1.26
N ILE A 139 -15.27 -22.91 -0.04
CA ILE A 139 -14.35 -23.73 -0.85
C ILE A 139 -13.07 -22.95 -1.20
N GLY A 140 -11.92 -23.54 -0.92
CA GLY A 140 -10.65 -23.10 -1.45
C GLY A 140 -10.53 -23.46 -2.93
N ARG A 141 -10.03 -22.51 -3.73
CA ARG A 141 -9.84 -22.69 -5.17
C ARG A 141 -8.38 -22.53 -5.53
N SER A 142 -7.82 -23.50 -6.25
CA SER A 142 -6.53 -23.37 -6.94
C SER A 142 -6.76 -23.52 -8.44
N HIS A 143 -6.06 -22.72 -9.25
CA HIS A 143 -6.29 -22.65 -10.71
C HIS A 143 -7.75 -22.34 -11.11
N GLY A 144 -8.53 -21.72 -10.19
CA GLY A 144 -9.95 -21.47 -10.39
C GLY A 144 -10.86 -22.67 -10.15
N ILE A 145 -10.31 -23.83 -9.78
CA ILE A 145 -11.04 -25.09 -9.56
C ILE A 145 -11.17 -25.34 -8.04
N HIS A 146 -12.27 -25.99 -7.66
CA HIS A 146 -12.53 -26.39 -6.26
C HIS A 146 -11.43 -27.36 -5.79
N ALA A 147 -10.81 -27.04 -4.67
CA ALA A 147 -9.78 -27.85 -4.01
C ALA A 147 -10.32 -28.40 -2.70
N GLU A 148 -9.97 -27.80 -1.57
CA GLU A 148 -10.35 -28.24 -0.23
C GLU A 148 -11.10 -27.14 0.52
N PRO A 149 -11.88 -27.48 1.56
CA PRO A 149 -12.53 -26.52 2.44
C PRO A 149 -11.52 -25.62 3.14
N THR A 150 -11.87 -24.35 3.26
CA THR A 150 -11.17 -23.33 4.05
C THR A 150 -12.20 -22.45 4.75
N THR A 151 -11.78 -21.35 5.39
CA THR A 151 -12.73 -20.33 5.89
C THR A 151 -12.54 -18.98 5.22
N PHE A 152 -13.60 -18.20 5.15
CA PHE A 152 -13.51 -16.84 4.64
C PHE A 152 -12.65 -15.97 5.56
N GLY A 153 -12.68 -16.23 6.87
CA GLY A 153 -11.79 -15.57 7.84
C GLY A 153 -10.31 -15.80 7.56
N LEU A 154 -9.90 -17.01 7.12
CA LEU A 154 -8.52 -17.29 6.72
C LEU A 154 -8.08 -16.48 5.48
N LYS A 155 -8.99 -16.25 4.51
CA LYS A 155 -8.70 -15.38 3.35
C LYS A 155 -8.42 -13.94 3.80
N LEU A 156 -9.18 -13.42 4.76
CA LEU A 156 -8.98 -12.08 5.33
C LEU A 156 -7.75 -12.01 6.24
N ALA A 157 -7.47 -13.06 7.02
CA ALA A 157 -6.25 -13.16 7.84
C ALA A 157 -4.98 -13.14 6.98
N GLN A 158 -5.00 -13.77 5.80
CA GLN A 158 -3.90 -13.71 4.84
C GLN A 158 -3.68 -12.29 4.31
N ALA A 159 -4.77 -11.56 4.01
CA ALA A 159 -4.69 -10.16 3.59
C ALA A 159 -4.18 -9.25 4.72
N TYR A 160 -4.58 -9.50 5.96
CA TYR A 160 -4.04 -8.82 7.14
C TYR A 160 -2.53 -8.98 7.27
N ALA A 161 -2.03 -10.22 7.24
CA ALA A 161 -0.60 -10.51 7.36
C ALA A 161 0.22 -9.88 6.21
N GLU A 162 -0.36 -9.73 5.03
CA GLU A 162 0.25 -9.01 3.91
C GLU A 162 0.28 -7.49 4.15
N ALA A 163 -0.82 -6.91 4.66
CA ALA A 163 -0.87 -5.49 5.04
C ALA A 163 0.12 -5.16 6.16
N GLU A 164 0.29 -6.03 7.15
CA GLU A 164 1.27 -5.89 8.23
C GLU A 164 2.71 -5.83 7.68
N ARG A 165 3.07 -6.71 6.74
CA ARG A 165 4.37 -6.65 6.07
C ARG A 165 4.55 -5.37 5.25
N ASN A 166 3.49 -4.89 4.60
CA ASN A 166 3.51 -3.64 3.85
C ASN A 166 3.68 -2.42 4.76
N ARG A 167 3.02 -2.42 5.92
CA ARG A 167 3.21 -1.40 6.94
C ARG A 167 4.67 -1.33 7.42
N ALA A 168 5.28 -2.49 7.68
CA ALA A 168 6.69 -2.54 8.09
C ALA A 168 7.62 -2.02 6.99
N ARG A 169 7.38 -2.37 5.71
CA ARG A 169 8.14 -1.83 4.57
C ARG A 169 8.00 -0.32 4.45
N LEU A 170 6.78 0.20 4.58
CA LEU A 170 6.53 1.64 4.48
C LEU A 170 7.17 2.40 5.64
N ALA A 171 7.12 1.86 6.86
CA ALA A 171 7.79 2.45 8.01
C ALA A 171 9.32 2.54 7.80
N ALA A 172 9.92 1.50 7.23
CA ALA A 172 11.35 1.50 6.88
C ALA A 172 11.65 2.52 5.76
N ALA A 173 10.84 2.56 4.71
CA ALA A 173 11.00 3.52 3.61
C ALA A 173 10.79 4.97 4.08
N ARG A 174 9.84 5.19 5.00
CA ARG A 174 9.60 6.49 5.64
C ARG A 174 10.81 6.97 6.44
N ALA A 175 11.44 6.07 7.19
CA ALA A 175 12.64 6.38 7.96
C ALA A 175 13.82 6.70 7.03
N ASP A 176 13.96 5.97 5.94
CA ASP A 176 15.04 6.15 4.98
C ASP A 176 14.90 7.43 4.14
N ILE A 177 13.68 7.80 3.73
CA ILE A 177 13.43 9.02 2.96
C ILE A 177 13.52 10.30 3.82
N ALA A 178 13.41 10.20 5.14
CA ALA A 178 13.47 11.33 6.07
C ALA A 178 14.91 11.85 6.21
N THR A 179 15.50 12.34 5.13
CA THR A 179 16.89 12.71 5.00
C THR A 179 17.03 14.19 4.61
N CYS A 180 18.00 14.89 5.20
CA CYS A 180 18.30 16.30 4.98
C CYS A 180 19.70 16.45 4.37
N ALA A 181 19.85 17.34 3.41
CA ALA A 181 21.16 17.77 2.94
C ALA A 181 21.20 19.30 2.86
N ILE A 182 22.10 19.92 3.62
CA ILE A 182 22.44 21.35 3.54
C ILE A 182 23.96 21.42 3.40
N SER A 183 24.45 21.06 2.23
CA SER A 183 25.88 20.78 2.01
C SER A 183 26.52 21.56 0.85
N GLY A 184 25.73 22.43 0.21
CA GLY A 184 26.18 23.33 -0.85
C GLY A 184 26.27 22.67 -2.23
N ALA A 185 26.88 23.35 -3.16
CA ALA A 185 26.78 23.09 -4.60
C ALA A 185 27.18 21.67 -5.06
N VAL A 186 28.06 20.98 -4.32
CA VAL A 186 28.55 19.63 -4.66
C VAL A 186 28.73 18.74 -3.41
N GLY A 187 28.08 19.09 -2.30
CA GLY A 187 28.10 18.27 -1.10
C GLY A 187 29.36 18.35 -0.24
N THR A 188 30.22 19.35 -0.45
CA THR A 188 31.54 19.45 0.24
C THR A 188 31.56 20.41 1.42
N PHE A 189 30.44 21.05 1.73
CA PHE A 189 30.32 22.07 2.79
C PHE A 189 31.31 23.25 2.61
N ALA A 190 31.68 23.57 1.37
CA ALA A 190 32.72 24.59 1.12
C ALA A 190 32.35 25.98 1.69
N ASN A 191 31.08 26.33 1.67
CA ASN A 191 30.57 27.64 2.11
C ASN A 191 29.50 27.59 3.20
N VAL A 192 29.24 26.43 3.79
CA VAL A 192 28.30 26.23 4.89
C VAL A 192 28.89 25.26 5.91
N ASP A 193 28.72 25.54 7.19
CA ASP A 193 29.23 24.66 8.26
C ASP A 193 28.32 23.41 8.38
N PRO A 194 28.84 22.18 8.50
CA PRO A 194 28.01 20.97 8.70
C PRO A 194 27.05 21.03 9.89
N ARG A 195 27.32 21.88 10.88
CA ARG A 195 26.41 22.10 12.02
C ARG A 195 25.11 22.77 11.61
N VAL A 196 25.09 23.50 10.49
CA VAL A 196 23.86 24.08 9.92
C VAL A 196 22.94 22.97 9.44
N GLU A 197 23.49 22.00 8.72
CA GLU A 197 22.72 20.81 8.28
C GLU A 197 22.16 20.02 9.47
N ALA A 198 22.98 19.74 10.48
CA ALA A 198 22.55 19.02 11.67
C ALA A 198 21.40 19.74 12.39
N HIS A 199 21.46 21.07 12.51
CA HIS A 199 20.41 21.88 13.10
C HIS A 199 19.11 21.87 12.27
N VAL A 200 19.20 22.07 10.96
CA VAL A 200 18.02 22.01 10.09
C VAL A 200 17.38 20.63 10.14
N ALA A 201 18.17 19.55 10.07
CA ALA A 201 17.70 18.19 10.15
C ALA A 201 16.94 17.94 11.47
N GLU A 202 17.50 18.34 12.60
CA GLU A 202 16.85 18.21 13.91
C GLU A 202 15.49 18.96 13.95
N LYS A 203 15.46 20.21 13.48
CA LYS A 203 14.24 21.03 13.49
C LYS A 203 13.16 20.52 12.54
N MET A 204 13.56 19.96 11.41
CA MET A 204 12.63 19.41 10.41
C MET A 204 12.26 17.94 10.67
N GLY A 205 12.81 17.30 11.71
CA GLY A 205 12.57 15.88 12.03
C GLY A 205 13.18 14.91 11.00
N LEU A 206 14.34 15.27 10.46
CA LEU A 206 15.07 14.53 9.45
C LEU A 206 16.43 14.06 9.99
N THR A 207 17.12 13.23 9.22
CA THR A 207 18.50 12.79 9.50
C THR A 207 19.44 13.38 8.46
N PRO A 208 20.61 13.93 8.84
CA PRO A 208 21.60 14.40 7.89
C PRO A 208 22.05 13.28 6.92
N GLU A 209 22.16 13.59 5.64
CA GLU A 209 22.74 12.68 4.65
C GLU A 209 24.23 12.50 4.90
N PRO A 210 24.74 11.27 5.09
CA PRO A 210 26.15 11.06 5.34
C PRO A 210 27.07 11.57 4.24
N VAL A 211 26.65 11.44 2.98
CA VAL A 211 27.39 11.90 1.79
C VAL A 211 26.40 12.25 0.70
N SER A 212 26.23 13.55 0.43
CA SER A 212 25.49 14.01 -0.74
C SER A 212 26.44 14.46 -1.86
N THR A 213 25.88 14.65 -3.05
CA THR A 213 26.46 15.46 -4.12
C THR A 213 25.81 16.84 -4.10
N GLN A 214 25.35 17.38 -5.21
CA GLN A 214 24.42 18.51 -5.17
C GLN A 214 23.01 18.09 -4.71
N VAL A 215 22.72 16.79 -4.73
CA VAL A 215 21.43 16.19 -4.36
C VAL A 215 21.62 15.04 -3.39
N ILE A 216 20.56 14.71 -2.66
CA ILE A 216 20.45 13.45 -1.90
C ILE A 216 20.44 12.28 -2.91
N PRO A 217 21.15 11.16 -2.67
CA PRO A 217 21.09 9.98 -3.54
C PRO A 217 19.65 9.48 -3.77
N ARG A 218 19.29 9.20 -5.04
CA ARG A 218 17.93 8.85 -5.45
C ARG A 218 17.53 7.40 -5.22
N ASP A 219 18.44 6.54 -4.78
CA ASP A 219 18.12 5.16 -4.37
C ASP A 219 17.10 5.13 -3.22
N ARG A 220 17.13 6.08 -2.27
CA ARG A 220 16.13 6.26 -1.22
C ARG A 220 14.74 6.54 -1.78
N HIS A 221 14.66 7.46 -2.74
CA HIS A 221 13.41 7.80 -3.44
C HIS A 221 12.89 6.60 -4.25
N ALA A 222 13.78 5.91 -4.98
CA ALA A 222 13.43 4.71 -5.73
C ALA A 222 12.86 3.61 -4.83
N MET A 223 13.47 3.36 -3.66
CA MET A 223 12.96 2.40 -2.67
C MET A 223 11.60 2.83 -2.11
N PHE A 224 11.42 4.12 -1.84
CA PHE A 224 10.14 4.66 -1.39
C PHE A 224 9.02 4.36 -2.39
N PHE A 225 9.20 4.73 -3.67
CA PHE A 225 8.20 4.48 -4.71
C PHE A 225 8.01 2.99 -5.01
N ALA A 226 9.07 2.17 -4.96
CA ALA A 226 8.96 0.71 -5.08
C ALA A 226 8.08 0.13 -3.97
N THR A 227 8.21 0.64 -2.74
CA THR A 227 7.36 0.25 -1.61
C THR A 227 5.89 0.60 -1.87
N LEU A 228 5.59 1.80 -2.38
CA LEU A 228 4.23 2.18 -2.78
C LEU A 228 3.68 1.24 -3.86
N GLY A 229 4.51 0.84 -4.82
CA GLY A 229 4.16 -0.12 -5.87
C GLY A 229 3.80 -1.50 -5.32
N VAL A 230 4.51 -1.99 -4.30
CA VAL A 230 4.20 -3.26 -3.61
C VAL A 230 2.87 -3.15 -2.86
N ILE A 231 2.64 -2.06 -2.14
CA ILE A 231 1.36 -1.81 -1.44
C ILE A 231 0.20 -1.78 -2.43
N ALA A 232 0.34 -1.05 -3.54
CA ALA A 232 -0.66 -1.00 -4.60
C ALA A 232 -0.96 -2.38 -5.20
N SER A 233 0.05 -3.24 -5.34
CA SER A 233 -0.13 -4.62 -5.82
C SER A 233 -0.92 -5.47 -4.82
N SER A 234 -0.75 -5.26 -3.52
CA SER A 234 -1.55 -5.90 -2.48
C SER A 234 -3.00 -5.43 -2.49
N VAL A 235 -3.23 -4.14 -2.71
CA VAL A 235 -4.58 -3.57 -2.91
C VAL A 235 -5.27 -4.24 -4.11
N GLU A 236 -4.57 -4.35 -5.24
CA GLU A 236 -5.12 -5.01 -6.44
C GLU A 236 -5.41 -6.48 -6.19
N ARG A 237 -4.53 -7.21 -5.50
CA ARG A 237 -4.73 -8.62 -5.20
C ARG A 237 -6.02 -8.85 -4.42
N LEU A 238 -6.24 -8.10 -3.33
CA LEU A 238 -7.45 -8.24 -2.52
C LEU A 238 -8.70 -7.80 -3.28
N ALA A 239 -8.63 -6.70 -4.03
CA ALA A 239 -9.72 -6.23 -4.88
C ALA A 239 -10.07 -7.27 -5.96
N THR A 240 -9.09 -7.93 -6.54
CA THR A 240 -9.30 -8.99 -7.53
C THR A 240 -9.96 -10.22 -6.91
N GLU A 241 -9.55 -10.65 -5.71
CA GLU A 241 -10.21 -11.74 -4.99
C GLU A 241 -11.69 -11.43 -4.74
N ILE A 242 -12.00 -10.22 -4.24
CA ILE A 242 -13.39 -9.81 -4.01
C ILE A 242 -14.21 -9.84 -5.31
N ARG A 243 -13.65 -9.33 -6.42
CA ARG A 243 -14.31 -9.36 -7.73
C ARG A 243 -14.58 -10.79 -8.22
N HIS A 244 -13.62 -11.72 -8.02
CA HIS A 244 -13.83 -13.12 -8.35
C HIS A 244 -14.94 -13.77 -7.52
N LEU A 245 -15.02 -13.43 -6.24
CA LEU A 245 -16.06 -13.95 -5.34
C LEU A 245 -17.45 -13.34 -5.61
N GLN A 246 -17.51 -12.14 -6.22
CA GLN A 246 -18.78 -11.47 -6.58
C GLN A 246 -19.33 -11.90 -7.95
N ARG A 247 -18.60 -12.66 -8.77
CA ARG A 247 -19.11 -13.14 -10.06
C ARG A 247 -20.42 -13.91 -9.89
N THR A 248 -21.32 -13.79 -10.86
CA THR A 248 -22.66 -14.41 -10.84
C THR A 248 -22.62 -15.90 -10.51
N GLU A 249 -21.65 -16.63 -11.07
CA GLU A 249 -21.49 -18.08 -10.90
C GLU A 249 -20.91 -18.48 -9.54
N VAL A 250 -20.35 -17.52 -8.79
CA VAL A 250 -19.72 -17.69 -7.48
C VAL A 250 -20.58 -17.09 -6.38
N LEU A 251 -20.80 -15.78 -6.42
CA LEU A 251 -21.65 -14.96 -5.54
C LEU A 251 -21.52 -15.31 -4.03
N GLU A 252 -20.27 -15.38 -3.56
CA GLU A 252 -19.95 -15.66 -2.17
C GLU A 252 -19.81 -14.38 -1.34
N VAL A 253 -19.49 -13.26 -2.01
CA VAL A 253 -19.46 -11.92 -1.41
C VAL A 253 -20.02 -10.89 -2.39
N GLU A 254 -20.31 -9.69 -1.90
CA GLU A 254 -20.75 -8.56 -2.72
C GLU A 254 -20.27 -7.24 -2.10
N GLU A 255 -19.84 -6.29 -2.93
CA GLU A 255 -19.65 -4.90 -2.46
C GLU A 255 -20.95 -4.36 -1.91
N TYR A 256 -20.87 -3.60 -0.82
CA TYR A 256 -22.07 -2.97 -0.24
C TYR A 256 -22.73 -2.03 -1.25
N PHE A 257 -23.99 -2.26 -1.51
CA PHE A 257 -24.80 -1.45 -2.41
C PHE A 257 -25.70 -0.51 -1.61
N SER A 258 -25.43 0.79 -1.68
CA SER A 258 -26.13 1.78 -0.87
C SER A 258 -27.57 2.02 -1.35
N PRO A 259 -28.51 2.34 -0.45
CA PRO A 259 -29.84 2.76 -0.85
C PRO A 259 -29.80 3.90 -1.86
N GLY A 260 -30.53 3.75 -2.97
CA GLY A 260 -30.54 4.75 -4.06
C GLY A 260 -29.39 4.67 -5.06
N GLN A 261 -28.38 3.85 -4.82
CA GLN A 261 -27.28 3.62 -5.77
C GLN A 261 -27.82 2.96 -7.05
N LYS A 262 -27.25 3.34 -8.20
CA LYS A 262 -27.54 2.70 -9.49
C LYS A 262 -26.34 1.84 -9.91
N GLY A 263 -26.57 0.56 -10.11
CA GLY A 263 -25.53 -0.40 -10.48
C GLY A 263 -25.27 -0.48 -11.99
N SER A 264 -26.27 -0.12 -12.78
CA SER A 264 -26.21 -0.16 -14.24
C SER A 264 -27.16 0.86 -14.83
N SER A 265 -26.78 1.47 -15.95
CA SER A 265 -27.67 2.37 -16.70
C SER A 265 -28.75 1.63 -17.49
N ALA A 266 -28.53 0.35 -17.82
CA ALA A 266 -29.42 -0.44 -18.67
C ALA A 266 -30.20 -1.52 -17.90
N MET A 267 -29.58 -2.13 -16.86
CA MET A 267 -30.15 -3.25 -16.12
C MET A 267 -30.30 -2.90 -14.64
N PRO A 268 -31.49 -2.57 -14.12
CA PRO A 268 -31.69 -2.07 -12.75
C PRO A 268 -31.23 -3.03 -11.64
N HIS A 269 -31.26 -4.34 -11.89
CA HIS A 269 -30.86 -5.37 -10.93
C HIS A 269 -29.32 -5.64 -10.89
N LYS A 270 -28.57 -5.14 -11.88
CA LYS A 270 -27.15 -5.44 -12.01
C LYS A 270 -26.31 -4.62 -11.02
N ARG A 271 -25.61 -5.31 -10.13
CA ARG A 271 -24.71 -4.72 -9.12
C ARG A 271 -23.27 -5.02 -9.50
N ASN A 272 -22.61 -4.03 -10.11
CA ASN A 272 -21.23 -4.16 -10.55
C ASN A 272 -20.25 -3.91 -9.39
N PRO A 273 -19.12 -4.63 -9.32
CA PRO A 273 -18.06 -4.40 -8.33
C PRO A 273 -17.20 -3.17 -8.69
N VAL A 274 -17.84 -2.00 -8.78
CA VAL A 274 -17.23 -0.77 -9.32
C VAL A 274 -16.09 -0.24 -8.45
N LEU A 275 -16.19 -0.43 -7.13
CA LEU A 275 -15.17 0.05 -6.20
C LEU A 275 -13.88 -0.75 -6.35
N THR A 276 -13.97 -2.08 -6.39
CA THR A 276 -12.80 -2.96 -6.56
C THR A 276 -12.26 -2.93 -8.00
N GLU A 277 -13.10 -2.71 -9.02
CA GLU A 277 -12.63 -2.43 -10.38
C GLU A 277 -11.79 -1.14 -10.42
N ASN A 278 -12.26 -0.08 -9.78
CA ASN A 278 -11.50 1.17 -9.67
C ASN A 278 -10.17 0.96 -8.93
N LEU A 279 -10.16 0.20 -7.82
CA LEU A 279 -8.94 -0.12 -7.09
C LEU A 279 -7.90 -0.82 -7.95
N THR A 280 -8.31 -1.80 -8.77
CA THR A 280 -7.39 -2.48 -9.69
C THR A 280 -6.82 -1.53 -10.76
N GLY A 281 -7.60 -0.56 -11.20
CA GLY A 281 -7.15 0.49 -12.11
C GLY A 281 -6.12 1.44 -11.46
N LEU A 282 -6.44 1.95 -10.28
CA LEU A 282 -5.56 2.87 -9.53
C LEU A 282 -4.22 2.22 -9.16
N ALA A 283 -4.22 0.94 -8.81
CA ALA A 283 -3.00 0.20 -8.52
C ALA A 283 -2.02 0.17 -9.72
N ARG A 284 -2.53 0.08 -10.95
CA ARG A 284 -1.69 0.14 -12.16
C ARG A 284 -1.02 1.49 -12.31
N VAL A 285 -1.74 2.58 -12.01
CA VAL A 285 -1.21 3.95 -12.05
C VAL A 285 -0.06 4.10 -11.07
N VAL A 286 -0.24 3.70 -9.79
CA VAL A 286 0.81 3.77 -8.78
C VAL A 286 2.05 2.96 -9.19
N ARG A 287 1.88 1.73 -9.68
CA ARG A 287 3.02 0.92 -10.16
C ARG A 287 3.73 1.54 -11.36
N GLY A 288 3.00 2.22 -12.23
CA GLY A 288 3.60 2.94 -13.37
C GLY A 288 4.59 4.02 -12.96
N MET A 289 4.49 4.53 -11.74
CA MET A 289 5.37 5.58 -11.21
C MET A 289 6.66 5.03 -10.57
N VAL A 290 6.80 3.71 -10.43
CA VAL A 290 8.01 3.07 -9.88
C VAL A 290 9.17 3.13 -10.86
N THR A 291 8.93 2.87 -12.14
CA THR A 291 9.98 2.86 -13.16
C THR A 291 10.71 4.20 -13.28
N PRO A 292 10.02 5.35 -13.46
CA PRO A 292 10.72 6.63 -13.53
C PRO A 292 11.47 6.98 -12.23
N ALA A 293 11.00 6.53 -11.06
CA ALA A 293 11.74 6.71 -9.81
C ALA A 293 13.05 5.90 -9.79
N LEU A 294 13.05 4.68 -10.33
CA LEU A 294 14.26 3.85 -10.48
C LEU A 294 15.24 4.45 -11.49
N GLU A 295 14.73 5.04 -12.58
CA GLU A 295 15.56 5.68 -13.59
C GLU A 295 16.25 6.95 -13.06
N ASN A 296 15.66 7.64 -12.07
CA ASN A 296 16.27 8.80 -11.43
C ASN A 296 17.52 8.47 -10.58
N VAL A 297 17.82 7.21 -10.29
CA VAL A 297 19.04 6.82 -9.57
C VAL A 297 20.30 7.17 -10.38
N ALA A 298 20.23 7.05 -11.70
CA ALA A 298 21.35 7.31 -12.59
C ALA A 298 21.34 8.79 -13.06
N LEU A 299 21.96 9.67 -12.29
CA LEU A 299 22.19 11.06 -12.65
C LEU A 299 23.63 11.27 -13.15
N TRP A 300 23.84 12.33 -13.95
CA TRP A 300 25.18 12.69 -14.41
C TRP A 300 25.97 13.39 -13.31
N HIS A 301 27.17 12.86 -13.03
CA HIS A 301 28.11 13.43 -12.07
C HIS A 301 27.46 13.76 -10.73
N GLU A 302 27.64 14.97 -10.22
CA GLU A 302 27.06 15.43 -8.96
C GLU A 302 25.57 15.77 -9.07
N ARG A 303 25.06 16.04 -10.28
CA ARG A 303 23.63 16.21 -10.63
C ARG A 303 23.43 16.57 -12.10
N ASP A 304 22.39 16.04 -12.74
CA ASP A 304 21.62 16.74 -13.78
C ASP A 304 20.19 16.95 -13.27
N ILE A 305 19.38 17.75 -13.98
CA ILE A 305 18.05 18.14 -13.50
C ILE A 305 16.91 17.21 -13.98
N SER A 306 17.22 16.12 -14.67
CA SER A 306 16.21 15.20 -15.23
C SER A 306 15.24 14.66 -14.21
N HIS A 307 15.72 14.37 -12.97
CA HIS A 307 14.91 13.88 -11.86
C HIS A 307 13.77 14.83 -11.46
N SER A 308 14.00 16.14 -11.55
CA SER A 308 13.11 17.16 -11.01
C SER A 308 11.71 17.13 -11.65
N SER A 309 11.62 17.04 -12.97
CA SER A 309 10.33 16.96 -13.68
C SER A 309 9.57 15.68 -13.35
N VAL A 310 10.27 14.58 -13.14
CA VAL A 310 9.71 13.30 -12.75
C VAL A 310 9.12 13.38 -11.33
N GLU A 311 9.91 13.85 -10.37
CA GLU A 311 9.53 13.89 -8.95
C GLU A 311 8.36 14.83 -8.68
N ARG A 312 8.26 15.95 -9.40
CA ARG A 312 7.11 16.87 -9.35
C ARG A 312 5.79 16.20 -9.75
N MET A 313 5.86 15.15 -10.56
CA MET A 313 4.67 14.38 -10.98
C MET A 313 4.45 13.18 -10.08
N ILE A 314 5.45 12.30 -9.92
CA ILE A 314 5.25 11.02 -9.23
C ILE A 314 5.06 11.17 -7.72
N GLY A 315 5.67 12.18 -7.09
CA GLY A 315 5.50 12.46 -5.65
C GLY A 315 4.03 12.61 -5.26
N PRO A 316 3.37 13.67 -5.75
CA PRO A 316 1.95 13.88 -5.47
C PRO A 316 1.06 12.77 -6.04
N ASP A 317 1.27 12.37 -7.31
CA ASP A 317 0.33 11.46 -7.97
C ASP A 317 0.34 10.05 -7.37
N ALA A 318 1.51 9.51 -6.98
CA ALA A 318 1.58 8.19 -6.36
C ALA A 318 0.97 8.18 -4.96
N THR A 319 1.32 9.17 -4.13
CA THR A 319 0.87 9.23 -2.73
C THR A 319 -0.62 9.53 -2.62
N VAL A 320 -1.14 10.51 -3.36
CA VAL A 320 -2.57 10.86 -3.40
C VAL A 320 -3.42 9.71 -3.94
N THR A 321 -2.94 9.03 -5.00
CA THR A 321 -3.67 7.89 -5.58
C THR A 321 -3.72 6.71 -4.62
N LEU A 322 -2.60 6.41 -3.96
CA LEU A 322 -2.52 5.28 -3.02
C LEU A 322 -3.32 5.54 -1.74
N ASP A 323 -3.26 6.74 -1.17
CA ASP A 323 -4.05 7.17 -0.03
C ASP A 323 -5.56 7.00 -0.32
N PHE A 324 -6.02 7.51 -1.45
CA PHE A 324 -7.41 7.32 -1.87
C PHE A 324 -7.78 5.84 -2.03
N ALA A 325 -6.89 5.04 -2.63
CA ALA A 325 -7.13 3.62 -2.84
C ALA A 325 -7.21 2.85 -1.52
N LEU A 326 -6.29 3.09 -0.59
CA LEU A 326 -6.31 2.45 0.74
C LEU A 326 -7.57 2.81 1.51
N ASN A 327 -7.94 4.09 1.55
CA ASN A 327 -9.16 4.54 2.21
C ASN A 327 -10.42 3.90 1.62
N ARG A 328 -10.49 3.80 0.29
CA ARG A 328 -11.58 3.10 -0.40
C ARG A 328 -11.62 1.62 -0.05
N LEU A 329 -10.47 0.95 -0.01
CA LEU A 329 -10.37 -0.47 0.33
C LEU A 329 -10.82 -0.74 1.78
N VAL A 330 -10.49 0.13 2.73
CA VAL A 330 -11.02 0.07 4.11
C VAL A 330 -12.55 0.03 4.08
N GLY A 331 -13.18 0.96 3.36
CA GLY A 331 -14.63 1.02 3.25
C GLY A 331 -15.26 -0.20 2.55
N VAL A 332 -14.58 -0.79 1.59
CA VAL A 332 -15.00 -2.04 0.92
C VAL A 332 -14.95 -3.20 1.90
N VAL A 333 -13.83 -3.39 2.60
CA VAL A 333 -13.66 -4.49 3.57
C VAL A 333 -14.66 -4.39 4.72
N ASP A 334 -14.83 -3.20 5.29
CA ASP A 334 -15.72 -2.96 6.42
C ASP A 334 -17.17 -3.32 6.12
N ARG A 335 -17.64 -2.99 4.92
CA ARG A 335 -19.03 -3.14 4.52
C ARG A 335 -19.29 -4.30 3.59
N LEU A 336 -18.28 -5.16 3.33
CA LEU A 336 -18.42 -6.30 2.44
C LEU A 336 -19.57 -7.21 2.90
N VAL A 337 -20.52 -7.46 2.00
CA VAL A 337 -21.60 -8.40 2.24
C VAL A 337 -21.06 -9.81 1.97
N VAL A 338 -21.27 -10.72 2.92
CA VAL A 338 -20.83 -12.12 2.83
C VAL A 338 -22.07 -13.01 2.80
N TYR A 339 -22.05 -14.04 1.95
CA TYR A 339 -23.14 -14.99 1.77
C TYR A 339 -22.74 -16.42 2.19
N PRO A 340 -22.77 -16.77 3.51
CA PRO A 340 -22.34 -18.07 4.00
C PRO A 340 -23.13 -19.25 3.37
N GLU A 341 -24.44 -19.05 3.13
CA GLU A 341 -25.27 -20.07 2.49
C GLU A 341 -24.86 -20.35 1.05
N THR A 342 -24.42 -19.31 0.31
CA THR A 342 -23.90 -19.50 -1.06
C THR A 342 -22.55 -20.18 -1.03
N MET A 343 -21.68 -19.84 -0.06
CA MET A 343 -20.42 -20.54 0.16
C MET A 343 -20.64 -22.03 0.40
N ALA A 344 -21.60 -22.40 1.25
CA ALA A 344 -21.97 -23.80 1.51
C ALA A 344 -22.49 -24.51 0.25
N ARG A 345 -23.39 -23.86 -0.51
CA ARG A 345 -23.89 -24.44 -1.77
C ARG A 345 -22.77 -24.64 -2.80
N ASN A 346 -21.85 -23.69 -2.92
CA ASN A 346 -20.71 -23.83 -3.86
C ASN A 346 -19.79 -24.97 -3.44
N MET A 347 -19.55 -25.16 -2.15
CA MET A 347 -18.75 -26.26 -1.62
C MET A 347 -19.35 -27.61 -1.99
N ASP A 348 -20.67 -27.76 -1.92
CA ASP A 348 -21.38 -29.01 -2.26
C ASP A 348 -21.56 -29.23 -3.77
N ARG A 349 -21.19 -28.27 -4.62
CA ARG A 349 -21.39 -28.30 -6.08
C ARG A 349 -20.81 -29.55 -6.74
N LEU A 350 -19.69 -30.05 -6.22
CA LEU A 350 -19.02 -31.26 -6.69
C LEU A 350 -19.33 -32.49 -5.81
N ARG A 351 -20.45 -32.47 -5.09
CA ARG A 351 -21.06 -33.62 -4.39
C ARG A 351 -20.05 -34.49 -3.65
N GLY A 352 -19.24 -33.88 -2.80
CA GLY A 352 -18.30 -34.57 -1.93
C GLY A 352 -16.88 -34.78 -2.49
N LEU A 353 -16.56 -34.39 -3.73
CA LEU A 353 -15.21 -34.52 -4.28
C LEU A 353 -14.13 -33.77 -3.49
N VAL A 354 -14.49 -32.77 -2.72
CA VAL A 354 -13.61 -32.03 -1.80
C VAL A 354 -12.93 -32.94 -0.76
N HIS A 355 -13.50 -34.15 -0.50
CA HIS A 355 -12.98 -35.15 0.42
C HIS A 355 -12.08 -36.21 -0.26
N SER A 356 -11.85 -36.15 -1.57
CA SER A 356 -11.15 -37.18 -2.34
C SER A 356 -9.76 -37.51 -1.80
N GLN A 357 -8.99 -36.49 -1.40
CA GLN A 357 -7.67 -36.69 -0.82
C GLN A 357 -7.75 -37.41 0.55
N ARG A 358 -8.73 -37.10 1.37
CA ARG A 358 -8.93 -37.76 2.65
C ARG A 358 -9.19 -39.25 2.48
N VAL A 359 -10.07 -39.60 1.55
CA VAL A 359 -10.37 -41.01 1.23
C VAL A 359 -9.11 -41.73 0.71
N LEU A 360 -8.34 -41.09 -0.17
CA LEU A 360 -7.07 -41.64 -0.66
C LEU A 360 -6.11 -41.94 0.52
N LEU A 361 -5.95 -40.98 1.43
CA LEU A 361 -5.10 -41.15 2.62
C LEU A 361 -5.63 -42.21 3.58
N ALA A 362 -6.95 -42.35 3.73
CA ALA A 362 -7.57 -43.36 4.52
C ALA A 362 -7.27 -44.78 3.99
N LEU A 363 -7.41 -44.98 2.68
CA LEU A 363 -7.07 -46.24 2.00
C LEU A 363 -5.59 -46.60 2.20
N THR A 364 -4.67 -45.64 2.04
CA THR A 364 -3.25 -45.90 2.24
C THR A 364 -2.91 -46.23 3.68
N ARG A 365 -3.55 -45.62 4.67
CA ARG A 365 -3.40 -45.95 6.08
C ARG A 365 -3.87 -47.37 6.42
N LYS A 366 -4.78 -47.94 5.64
CA LYS A 366 -5.26 -49.32 5.76
C LYS A 366 -4.42 -50.32 4.94
N GLY A 367 -3.28 -49.90 4.36
CA GLY A 367 -2.34 -50.74 3.66
C GLY A 367 -2.54 -50.87 2.15
N VAL A 368 -3.47 -50.15 1.54
CA VAL A 368 -3.60 -50.09 0.09
C VAL A 368 -2.42 -49.28 -0.47
N SER A 369 -1.81 -49.74 -1.57
CA SER A 369 -0.73 -48.98 -2.21
C SER A 369 -1.22 -47.58 -2.66
N ARG A 370 -0.30 -46.64 -2.78
CA ARG A 370 -0.66 -45.27 -3.19
C ARG A 370 -1.28 -45.27 -4.59
N GLU A 371 -0.73 -46.08 -5.50
CA GLU A 371 -1.17 -46.21 -6.88
C GLU A 371 -2.58 -46.80 -6.95
N ASP A 372 -2.84 -47.88 -6.21
CA ASP A 372 -4.16 -48.49 -6.14
C ASP A 372 -5.19 -47.56 -5.47
N ALA A 373 -4.82 -46.94 -4.35
CA ALA A 373 -5.68 -45.94 -3.67
C ALA A 373 -6.05 -44.79 -4.61
N TYR A 374 -5.06 -44.29 -5.39
CA TYR A 374 -5.31 -43.26 -6.38
C TYR A 374 -6.28 -43.74 -7.48
N ALA A 375 -6.07 -44.93 -8.03
CA ALA A 375 -6.92 -45.52 -9.06
C ALA A 375 -8.37 -45.71 -8.54
N ILE A 376 -8.53 -46.21 -7.30
CA ILE A 376 -9.83 -46.42 -6.66
C ILE A 376 -10.57 -45.07 -6.51
N VAL A 377 -9.90 -44.06 -5.94
CA VAL A 377 -10.49 -42.74 -5.73
C VAL A 377 -10.82 -42.07 -7.07
N GLN A 378 -9.91 -42.13 -8.06
CA GLN A 378 -10.09 -41.50 -9.35
C GLN A 378 -11.28 -42.11 -10.12
N ARG A 379 -11.42 -43.44 -10.22
CA ARG A 379 -12.56 -44.05 -10.94
C ARG A 379 -13.92 -43.65 -10.34
N ASN A 380 -14.02 -43.50 -9.04
CA ASN A 380 -15.25 -43.05 -8.38
C ASN A 380 -15.45 -41.54 -8.55
N ALA A 381 -14.40 -40.73 -8.44
CA ALA A 381 -14.45 -39.30 -8.68
C ALA A 381 -14.88 -38.94 -10.12
N MET A 382 -14.41 -39.70 -11.12
CA MET A 382 -14.81 -39.47 -12.52
C MET A 382 -16.30 -39.70 -12.76
N LYS A 383 -16.96 -40.63 -12.05
CA LYS A 383 -18.42 -40.80 -12.13
C LYS A 383 -19.15 -39.56 -11.65
N VAL A 384 -18.64 -38.91 -10.59
CA VAL A 384 -19.19 -37.64 -10.07
C VAL A 384 -18.99 -36.55 -11.10
N TRP A 385 -17.79 -36.41 -11.64
CA TRP A 385 -17.43 -35.39 -12.63
C TRP A 385 -18.24 -35.48 -13.92
N GLU A 386 -18.39 -36.71 -14.48
CA GLU A 386 -19.01 -36.92 -15.76
C GLU A 386 -20.54 -37.04 -15.69
N ARG A 387 -21.09 -37.59 -14.61
CA ARG A 387 -22.52 -37.95 -14.50
C ARG A 387 -23.25 -37.27 -13.37
N GLY A 388 -22.55 -36.47 -12.58
CA GLY A 388 -23.16 -35.83 -11.40
C GLY A 388 -23.57 -36.81 -10.30
N ALA A 389 -22.88 -37.96 -10.18
CA ALA A 389 -23.11 -38.91 -9.11
C ALA A 389 -22.74 -38.34 -7.72
N ASP A 390 -23.14 -38.99 -6.66
CA ASP A 390 -22.70 -38.66 -5.30
C ASP A 390 -21.44 -39.43 -4.96
N PHE A 391 -20.38 -38.72 -4.57
CA PHE A 391 -19.04 -39.32 -4.37
C PHE A 391 -19.04 -40.33 -3.21
N ARG A 392 -19.73 -40.02 -2.11
CA ARG A 392 -19.82 -40.93 -0.99
C ARG A 392 -20.58 -42.21 -1.34
N ALA A 393 -21.68 -42.09 -2.08
CA ALA A 393 -22.46 -43.23 -2.54
C ALA A 393 -21.66 -44.13 -3.47
N GLU A 394 -20.91 -43.52 -4.41
CA GLU A 394 -20.04 -44.32 -5.35
C GLU A 394 -18.94 -45.05 -4.61
N LEU A 395 -18.30 -44.43 -3.60
CA LEU A 395 -17.30 -45.06 -2.76
C LEU A 395 -17.90 -46.20 -1.90
N GLN A 396 -19.10 -46.03 -1.37
CA GLN A 396 -19.78 -47.08 -0.60
C GLN A 396 -20.14 -48.32 -1.45
N ALA A 397 -20.43 -48.11 -2.72
CA ALA A 397 -20.75 -49.16 -3.65
C ALA A 397 -19.49 -49.89 -4.24
N ASP A 398 -18.30 -49.34 -4.05
CA ASP A 398 -17.06 -49.85 -4.58
C ASP A 398 -16.51 -50.99 -3.72
N PRO A 399 -16.34 -52.22 -4.28
CA PRO A 399 -15.87 -53.38 -3.50
C PRO A 399 -14.47 -53.22 -2.93
N ASP A 400 -13.56 -52.53 -3.61
CA ASP A 400 -12.19 -52.32 -3.11
C ASP A 400 -12.16 -51.35 -1.95
N VAL A 401 -13.05 -50.35 -1.95
CA VAL A 401 -13.26 -49.44 -0.81
C VAL A 401 -13.82 -50.21 0.35
N ALA A 402 -14.88 -51.02 0.15
CA ALA A 402 -15.53 -51.81 1.18
C ALA A 402 -14.59 -52.86 1.82
N ALA A 403 -13.62 -53.39 1.05
CA ALA A 403 -12.60 -54.30 1.54
C ALA A 403 -11.58 -53.63 2.50
N ALA A 404 -11.33 -52.33 2.33
CA ALA A 404 -10.32 -51.59 3.08
C ALA A 404 -10.91 -50.73 4.23
N LEU A 405 -12.08 -50.13 4.01
CA LEU A 405 -12.73 -49.18 4.94
C LEU A 405 -14.12 -49.68 5.35
N SER A 406 -14.42 -49.65 6.64
CA SER A 406 -15.78 -49.81 7.11
C SER A 406 -16.67 -48.65 6.70
N ALA A 407 -17.99 -48.82 6.72
CA ALA A 407 -18.94 -47.74 6.46
C ALA A 407 -18.77 -46.54 7.43
N GLU A 408 -18.36 -46.82 8.68
CA GLU A 408 -18.09 -45.80 9.68
C GLU A 408 -16.77 -45.07 9.41
N ASP A 409 -15.67 -45.80 9.08
CA ASP A 409 -14.40 -45.22 8.68
C ASP A 409 -14.59 -44.28 7.46
N LEU A 410 -15.33 -44.76 6.45
CA LEU A 410 -15.61 -43.96 5.25
C LEU A 410 -16.45 -42.70 5.58
N ALA A 411 -17.46 -42.83 6.47
CA ALA A 411 -18.30 -41.70 6.86
C ALA A 411 -17.48 -40.63 7.58
N ALA A 412 -16.51 -40.99 8.40
CA ALA A 412 -15.62 -40.06 9.10
C ALA A 412 -14.76 -39.22 8.16
N GLU A 413 -14.43 -39.74 6.95
CA GLU A 413 -13.64 -39.00 5.96
C GLU A 413 -14.42 -37.86 5.28
N PHE A 414 -15.74 -37.78 5.48
CA PHE A 414 -16.59 -36.70 4.98
C PHE A 414 -16.89 -35.61 6.04
N ASP A 415 -16.21 -35.66 7.19
CA ASP A 415 -16.30 -34.61 8.21
C ASP A 415 -15.50 -33.35 7.79
N LEU A 416 -16.21 -32.21 7.63
CA LEU A 416 -15.59 -30.91 7.35
C LEU A 416 -14.68 -30.41 8.48
N GLY A 417 -14.99 -30.74 9.74
CA GLY A 417 -14.22 -30.33 10.89
C GLY A 417 -12.74 -30.75 10.82
N TYR A 418 -12.46 -31.85 10.11
CA TYR A 418 -11.07 -32.29 9.89
C TYR A 418 -10.24 -31.24 9.14
N HIS A 419 -10.78 -30.59 8.13
CA HIS A 419 -10.09 -29.56 7.36
C HIS A 419 -9.87 -28.27 8.17
N LEU A 420 -10.69 -28.02 9.17
CA LEU A 420 -10.72 -26.79 9.93
C LEU A 420 -9.99 -26.86 11.28
N LYS A 421 -9.51 -28.05 11.68
CA LYS A 421 -8.91 -28.32 13.01
C LYS A 421 -7.72 -27.46 13.41
N HIS A 422 -7.08 -26.79 12.45
CA HIS A 422 -5.93 -25.92 12.68
C HIS A 422 -6.20 -24.44 12.43
N VAL A 423 -7.47 -24.04 12.21
CA VAL A 423 -7.84 -22.64 12.00
C VAL A 423 -7.41 -21.78 13.19
N ASP A 424 -7.67 -22.26 14.43
CA ASP A 424 -7.25 -21.56 15.65
C ASP A 424 -5.74 -21.35 15.72
N THR A 425 -4.96 -22.39 15.38
CA THR A 425 -3.50 -22.29 15.32
C THR A 425 -3.01 -21.25 14.34
N ILE A 426 -3.65 -21.15 13.17
CA ILE A 426 -3.29 -20.15 12.16
C ILE A 426 -3.66 -18.75 12.64
N PHE A 427 -4.84 -18.57 13.22
CA PHE A 427 -5.27 -17.31 13.80
C PHE A 427 -4.33 -16.84 14.93
N ALA A 428 -3.91 -17.76 15.81
CA ALA A 428 -2.94 -17.46 16.87
C ALA A 428 -1.59 -16.98 16.28
N ARG A 429 -1.11 -17.59 15.20
CA ARG A 429 0.13 -17.17 14.53
C ARG A 429 0.03 -15.77 13.91
N VAL A 430 -1.13 -15.42 13.35
CA VAL A 430 -1.33 -14.15 12.65
C VAL A 430 -1.61 -13.01 13.64
N PHE A 431 -2.42 -13.28 14.67
CA PHE A 431 -2.94 -12.22 15.55
C PHE A 431 -2.35 -12.24 16.96
N GLY A 432 -1.50 -13.21 17.29
CA GLY A 432 -0.81 -13.30 18.59
C GLY A 432 -1.74 -13.67 19.76
N GLN A 433 -2.85 -14.38 19.51
CA GLN A 433 -3.86 -14.74 20.51
C GLN A 433 -4.00 -16.26 20.62
#